data_2ccb9b3ad959b59e42416e11b68e251e
#
_entry.id   2ccb9b3ad959b59e42416e11b68e251e
#
_cell.length_a   1.000
_cell.length_b   1.000
_cell.length_c   1.000
_cell.angle_alpha   90.00
_cell.angle_beta   90.00
_cell.angle_gamma   90.00
#
_symmetry.space_group_name_H-M   'P 1'
#
loop_
_entity.id
_entity.type
_entity.pdbx_description
1 polymer ?
#
loop_
_entity_poly.entity_id
_entity_poly.type
_entity_poly.pdbx_seq_one_letter_code
_entity_poly.pdbx_strand_id
1 'polypeptide(L)'
;AAEACGLMGMLDRSPYHLSGGQQQRLAVASILALQPRVIILDESTSQLDPIGRDEIFRLVGELHRLGKTVIMVDHNIEKIADTVDKVVVLHEGELVAYDEPHIVFGNKNLLNEHFVRVPQVTDAAIALHDRLSIDGRLPITLQEATPIFALLTQGGV
;
A
#
# COMPACT_ATOMS: atom_id res chain seq x y z
N ALA A 1 -3.25 19.15 -11.66
CA ALA A 1 -3.91 18.53 -10.50
C ALA A 1 -5.10 17.67 -10.95
N ALA A 2 -6.16 18.25 -11.55
CA ALA A 2 -7.35 17.50 -11.92
C ALA A 2 -7.06 16.32 -12.88
N GLU A 3 -6.17 16.51 -13.85
CA GLU A 3 -5.74 15.45 -14.78
C GLU A 3 -5.08 14.28 -14.06
N ALA A 4 -4.10 14.57 -13.19
CA ALA A 4 -3.42 13.55 -12.38
C ALA A 4 -4.37 12.76 -11.47
N CYS A 5 -5.50 13.37 -11.07
CA CYS A 5 -6.52 12.74 -10.24
C CYS A 5 -7.68 12.12 -11.04
N GLY A 6 -7.61 12.10 -12.38
CA GLY A 6 -8.65 11.53 -13.24
C GLY A 6 -10.01 12.26 -13.16
N LEU A 7 -10.00 13.58 -12.96
CA LEU A 7 -11.21 14.40 -12.76
C LEU A 7 -11.59 15.26 -13.98
N MET A 8 -10.87 15.16 -15.11
CA MET A 8 -11.07 16.06 -16.27
C MET A 8 -12.51 16.08 -16.79
N GLY A 9 -13.20 14.94 -16.78
CA GLY A 9 -14.61 14.86 -17.22
C GLY A 9 -15.64 15.35 -16.18
N MET A 10 -15.21 15.91 -15.07
CA MET A 10 -16.07 16.25 -13.91
C MET A 10 -15.88 17.68 -13.41
N LEU A 11 -15.10 18.51 -14.11
CA LEU A 11 -14.72 19.86 -13.67
C LEU A 11 -15.94 20.78 -13.50
N ASP A 12 -17.00 20.57 -14.27
CA ASP A 12 -18.25 21.36 -14.21
C ASP A 12 -19.27 20.82 -13.20
N ARG A 13 -18.95 19.71 -12.51
CA ARG A 13 -19.85 19.10 -11.52
C ARG A 13 -19.67 19.72 -10.16
N SER A 14 -20.79 19.91 -9.46
CA SER A 14 -20.73 20.25 -8.03
C SER A 14 -20.06 19.10 -7.24
N PRO A 15 -19.19 19.42 -6.27
CA PRO A 15 -18.59 18.41 -5.39
C PRO A 15 -19.61 17.49 -4.71
N TYR A 16 -20.79 17.98 -4.41
CA TYR A 16 -21.88 17.21 -3.80
C TYR A 16 -22.50 16.14 -4.72
N HIS A 17 -22.26 16.22 -6.03
CA HIS A 17 -22.74 15.25 -7.02
C HIS A 17 -21.68 14.21 -7.39
N LEU A 18 -20.53 14.22 -6.70
CA LEU A 18 -19.44 13.27 -6.89
C LEU A 18 -19.64 12.06 -5.96
N SER A 19 -19.23 10.85 -6.44
CA SER A 19 -19.15 9.69 -5.57
C SER A 19 -18.07 9.87 -4.48
N GLY A 20 -18.10 9.08 -3.41
CA GLY A 20 -17.12 9.17 -2.33
C GLY A 20 -15.67 9.10 -2.82
N GLY A 21 -15.36 8.17 -3.73
CA GLY A 21 -14.03 8.09 -4.35
C GLY A 21 -13.68 9.30 -5.21
N GLN A 22 -14.66 9.88 -5.94
CA GLN A 22 -14.44 11.11 -6.70
C GLN A 22 -14.21 12.32 -5.78
N GLN A 23 -14.93 12.41 -4.66
CA GLN A 23 -14.72 13.45 -3.64
C GLN A 23 -13.32 13.33 -3.01
N GLN A 24 -12.87 12.12 -2.72
CA GLN A 24 -11.52 11.89 -2.20
C GLN A 24 -10.45 12.33 -3.19
N ARG A 25 -10.60 11.97 -4.48
CA ARG A 25 -9.70 12.44 -5.54
C ARG A 25 -9.74 13.96 -5.73
N LEU A 26 -10.90 14.58 -5.55
CA LEU A 26 -11.03 16.04 -5.59
C LEU A 26 -10.28 16.69 -4.41
N ALA A 27 -10.36 16.13 -3.21
CA ALA A 27 -9.59 16.60 -2.06
C ALA A 27 -8.09 16.56 -2.33
N VAL A 28 -7.59 15.43 -2.85
CA VAL A 28 -6.16 15.30 -3.24
C VAL A 28 -5.80 16.28 -4.36
N ALA A 29 -6.64 16.45 -5.39
CA ALA A 29 -6.41 17.41 -6.47
C ALA A 29 -6.32 18.86 -5.97
N SER A 30 -7.13 19.20 -4.96
CA SER A 30 -7.10 20.53 -4.33
C SER A 30 -5.78 20.80 -3.62
N ILE A 31 -5.24 19.79 -2.93
CA ILE A 31 -3.92 19.88 -2.29
C ILE A 31 -2.83 19.97 -3.34
N LEU A 32 -2.89 19.16 -4.40
CA LEU A 32 -1.91 19.16 -5.50
C LEU A 32 -1.85 20.50 -6.25
N ALA A 33 -2.96 21.22 -6.31
CA ALA A 33 -2.99 22.55 -6.92
C ALA A 33 -2.05 23.56 -6.23
N LEU A 34 -1.76 23.33 -4.94
CA LEU A 34 -0.80 24.11 -4.14
C LEU A 34 0.66 23.72 -4.42
N GLN A 35 0.91 22.70 -5.24
CA GLN A 35 2.23 22.18 -5.59
C GLN A 35 3.13 21.81 -4.38
N PRO A 36 2.63 21.15 -3.34
CA PRO A 36 3.43 20.81 -2.16
C PRO A 36 4.56 19.87 -2.54
N ARG A 37 5.63 19.89 -1.75
CA ARG A 37 6.72 18.91 -1.85
C ARG A 37 6.41 17.63 -1.07
N VAL A 38 5.67 17.76 0.04
CA VAL A 38 5.28 16.66 0.94
C VAL A 38 3.75 16.63 1.03
N ILE A 39 3.18 15.46 0.91
CA ILE A 39 1.74 15.19 1.01
C ILE A 39 1.53 14.15 2.10
N ILE A 40 0.60 14.41 3.02
CA ILE A 40 0.22 13.47 4.07
C ILE A 40 -1.20 12.99 3.79
N LEU A 41 -1.37 11.67 3.71
CA LEU A 41 -2.66 10.99 3.51
C LEU A 41 -2.95 10.15 4.75
N ASP A 42 -3.90 10.60 5.55
CA ASP A 42 -4.30 9.91 6.78
C ASP A 42 -5.62 9.17 6.54
N GLU A 43 -5.58 7.83 6.59
CA GLU A 43 -6.71 6.92 6.35
C GLU A 43 -7.56 7.26 5.11
N SER A 44 -6.91 7.77 4.07
CA SER A 44 -7.58 8.27 2.86
C SER A 44 -8.33 7.21 2.05
N THR A 45 -8.17 5.93 2.41
CA THR A 45 -8.81 4.79 1.73
C THR A 45 -9.88 4.08 2.56
N SER A 46 -10.06 4.44 3.84
CA SER A 46 -10.90 3.71 4.82
C SER A 46 -12.37 3.60 4.43
N GLN A 47 -12.91 4.60 3.72
CA GLN A 47 -14.33 4.66 3.32
C GLN A 47 -14.54 4.34 1.83
N LEU A 48 -13.52 3.89 1.13
CA LEU A 48 -13.59 3.61 -0.30
C LEU A 48 -13.87 2.13 -0.57
N ASP A 49 -14.60 1.88 -1.66
CA ASP A 49 -14.71 0.56 -2.25
C ASP A 49 -13.34 0.08 -2.78
N PRO A 50 -13.16 -1.20 -3.11
CA PRO A 50 -11.88 -1.71 -3.60
C PRO A 50 -11.33 -0.95 -4.81
N ILE A 51 -12.20 -0.53 -5.73
CA ILE A 51 -11.79 0.20 -6.94
C ILE A 51 -11.27 1.60 -6.57
N GLY A 52 -12.00 2.33 -5.74
CA GLY A 52 -11.59 3.66 -5.27
C GLY A 52 -10.28 3.62 -4.48
N ARG A 53 -10.08 2.54 -3.70
CA ARG A 53 -8.84 2.31 -2.97
C ARG A 53 -7.65 2.11 -3.93
N ASP A 54 -7.80 1.25 -4.93
CA ASP A 54 -6.76 1.03 -5.95
C ASP A 54 -6.41 2.32 -6.71
N GLU A 55 -7.40 3.17 -6.96
CA GLU A 55 -7.18 4.48 -7.60
C GLU A 55 -6.33 5.42 -6.72
N ILE A 56 -6.53 5.43 -5.39
CA ILE A 56 -5.70 6.23 -4.47
C ILE A 56 -4.27 5.71 -4.43
N PHE A 57 -4.05 4.38 -4.31
CA PHE A 57 -2.70 3.82 -4.34
C PHE A 57 -1.99 4.08 -5.67
N ARG A 58 -2.70 3.99 -6.81
CA ARG A 58 -2.15 4.36 -8.12
C ARG A 58 -1.75 5.84 -8.15
N LEU A 59 -2.58 6.72 -7.60
CA LEU A 59 -2.27 8.15 -7.49
C LEU A 59 -1.03 8.41 -6.63
N VAL A 60 -0.86 7.71 -5.51
CA VAL A 60 0.35 7.78 -4.68
C VAL A 60 1.59 7.42 -5.49
N GLY A 61 1.55 6.34 -6.28
CA GLY A 61 2.63 5.97 -7.18
C GLY A 61 2.92 7.01 -8.27
N GLU A 62 1.90 7.69 -8.79
CA GLU A 62 2.08 8.80 -9.75
C GLU A 62 2.73 10.02 -9.10
N LEU A 63 2.32 10.37 -7.87
CA LEU A 63 2.92 11.46 -7.10
C LEU A 63 4.39 11.21 -6.79
N HIS A 64 4.73 9.98 -6.41
CA HIS A 64 6.11 9.57 -6.19
C HIS A 64 6.94 9.72 -7.47
N ARG A 65 6.44 9.27 -8.64
CA ARG A 65 7.12 9.45 -9.93
C ARG A 65 7.31 10.93 -10.34
N LEU A 66 6.45 11.81 -9.84
CA LEU A 66 6.57 13.27 -9.99
C LEU A 66 7.54 13.89 -8.97
N GLY A 67 8.27 13.09 -8.19
CA GLY A 67 9.25 13.55 -7.20
C GLY A 67 8.63 14.15 -5.94
N LYS A 68 7.36 13.81 -5.62
CA LYS A 68 6.73 14.22 -4.37
C LYS A 68 7.04 13.22 -3.27
N THR A 69 7.20 13.69 -2.05
CA THR A 69 7.22 12.82 -0.86
C THR A 69 5.79 12.61 -0.39
N VAL A 70 5.38 11.35 -0.27
CA VAL A 70 4.05 10.99 0.24
C VAL A 70 4.22 10.22 1.54
N ILE A 71 3.57 10.69 2.60
CA ILE A 71 3.45 9.99 3.87
C ILE A 71 2.01 9.49 3.94
N MET A 72 1.81 8.18 4.09
CA MET A 72 0.48 7.57 4.09
C MET A 72 0.28 6.75 5.36
N VAL A 73 -0.86 6.93 6.01
CA VAL A 73 -1.35 6.05 7.08
C VAL A 73 -2.50 5.24 6.51
N ASP A 74 -2.37 3.92 6.50
CA ASP A 74 -3.39 3.01 5.94
C ASP A 74 -3.32 1.64 6.60
N HIS A 75 -4.41 0.88 6.55
CA HIS A 75 -4.52 -0.47 7.11
C HIS A 75 -4.32 -1.58 6.06
N ASN A 76 -4.23 -1.22 4.79
CA ASN A 76 -4.06 -2.18 3.70
C ASN A 76 -2.59 -2.55 3.52
N ILE A 77 -2.14 -3.50 4.31
CA ILE A 77 -0.73 -3.92 4.36
C ILE A 77 -0.25 -4.44 3.02
N GLU A 78 -1.09 -5.14 2.26
CA GLU A 78 -0.77 -5.67 0.94
C GLU A 78 -0.46 -4.54 -0.05
N LYS A 79 -1.27 -3.49 -0.04
CA LYS A 79 -1.05 -2.33 -0.91
C LYS A 79 0.15 -1.48 -0.45
N ILE A 80 0.33 -1.32 0.86
CA ILE A 80 1.52 -0.67 1.42
C ILE A 80 2.77 -1.42 0.96
N ALA A 81 2.83 -2.76 1.12
CA ALA A 81 3.98 -3.57 0.72
C ALA A 81 4.35 -3.42 -0.76
N ASP A 82 3.36 -3.19 -1.63
CA ASP A 82 3.53 -3.07 -3.09
C ASP A 82 3.85 -1.64 -3.56
N THR A 83 3.65 -0.62 -2.69
CA THR A 83 3.63 0.78 -3.15
C THR A 83 4.74 1.65 -2.55
N VAL A 84 5.17 1.38 -1.30
CA VAL A 84 6.02 2.31 -0.55
C VAL A 84 7.50 1.93 -0.56
N ASP A 85 8.38 2.91 -0.42
CA ASP A 85 9.83 2.71 -0.30
C ASP A 85 10.25 2.42 1.14
N LYS A 86 9.51 2.96 2.11
CA LYS A 86 9.79 2.81 3.55
C LYS A 86 8.50 2.61 4.32
N VAL A 87 8.58 1.78 5.35
CA VAL A 87 7.49 1.52 6.30
C VAL A 87 7.90 2.02 7.67
N VAL A 88 6.99 2.73 8.31
CA VAL A 88 7.08 3.13 9.72
C VAL A 88 6.05 2.32 10.51
N VAL A 89 6.47 1.68 11.58
CA VAL A 89 5.58 1.03 12.55
C VAL A 89 5.64 1.80 13.86
N LEU A 90 4.48 2.27 14.31
CA LEU A 90 4.32 2.95 15.58
C LEU A 90 3.44 2.11 16.50
N HIS A 91 3.83 2.00 17.78
CA HIS A 91 3.05 1.34 18.81
C HIS A 91 3.14 2.14 20.11
N GLU A 92 2.00 2.47 20.71
CA GLU A 92 1.90 3.27 21.96
C GLU A 92 2.69 4.60 21.93
N GLY A 93 2.81 5.22 20.73
CA GLY A 93 3.55 6.46 20.54
C GLY A 93 5.05 6.30 20.33
N GLU A 94 5.57 5.08 20.33
CA GLU A 94 6.98 4.77 20.10
C GLU A 94 7.22 4.25 18.69
N LEU A 95 8.42 4.55 18.16
CA LEU A 95 8.87 4.03 16.87
C LEU A 95 9.39 2.60 17.03
N VAL A 96 8.65 1.62 16.51
CA VAL A 96 8.99 0.19 16.55
C VAL A 96 9.90 -0.21 15.40
N ALA A 97 9.58 0.26 14.19
CA ALA A 97 10.38 -0.04 13.00
C ALA A 97 10.33 1.12 12.01
N TYR A 98 11.44 1.31 11.28
CA TYR A 98 11.55 2.21 10.14
C TYR A 98 12.55 1.64 9.15
N ASP A 99 12.06 0.97 8.11
CA ASP A 99 12.94 0.39 7.09
C ASP A 99 12.18 0.09 5.78
N GLU A 100 12.84 -0.57 4.84
CA GLU A 100 12.25 -1.08 3.61
C GLU A 100 11.14 -2.10 3.90
N PRO A 101 10.10 -2.19 3.05
CA PRO A 101 8.96 -3.08 3.27
C PRO A 101 9.37 -4.53 3.56
N HIS A 102 10.35 -5.08 2.85
CA HIS A 102 10.80 -6.46 3.06
C HIS A 102 11.45 -6.68 4.43
N ILE A 103 12.18 -5.70 4.95
CA ILE A 103 12.81 -5.81 6.26
C ILE A 103 11.74 -5.77 7.34
N VAL A 104 10.79 -4.84 7.23
CA VAL A 104 9.72 -4.69 8.20
C VAL A 104 8.76 -5.87 8.14
N PHE A 105 8.19 -6.18 6.97
CA PHE A 105 7.19 -7.23 6.81
C PHE A 105 7.77 -8.66 6.86
N GLY A 106 9.06 -8.82 6.62
CA GLY A 106 9.76 -10.09 6.83
C GLY A 106 9.97 -10.44 8.31
N ASN A 107 9.87 -9.48 9.22
CA ASN A 107 10.04 -9.68 10.66
C ASN A 107 8.69 -9.94 11.36
N LYS A 108 8.12 -11.13 11.12
CA LYS A 108 6.82 -11.54 11.69
C LYS A 108 6.80 -11.46 13.22
N ASN A 109 7.89 -11.79 13.89
CA ASN A 109 7.94 -11.79 15.36
C ASN A 109 7.77 -10.38 15.90
N LEU A 110 8.56 -9.42 15.39
CA LEU A 110 8.44 -8.01 15.75
C LEU A 110 7.03 -7.49 15.53
N LEU A 111 6.45 -7.77 14.37
CA LEU A 111 5.12 -7.27 14.02
C LEU A 111 4.03 -7.87 14.92
N ASN A 112 4.10 -9.19 15.21
CA ASN A 112 3.14 -9.85 16.10
C ASN A 112 3.20 -9.32 17.53
N GLU A 113 4.39 -9.02 18.06
CA GLU A 113 4.55 -8.41 19.38
C GLU A 113 3.85 -7.04 19.49
N HIS A 114 3.70 -6.34 18.37
CA HIS A 114 3.06 -5.03 18.29
C HIS A 114 1.68 -5.06 17.61
N PHE A 115 1.05 -6.24 17.49
CA PHE A 115 -0.29 -6.44 16.91
C PHE A 115 -0.42 -6.00 15.46
N VAL A 116 0.67 -5.93 14.73
CA VAL A 116 0.69 -5.64 13.29
C VAL A 116 0.75 -6.94 12.51
N ARG A 117 -0.08 -7.07 11.48
CA ARG A 117 -0.07 -8.24 10.59
C ARG A 117 1.05 -8.13 9.56
N VAL A 118 1.53 -9.29 9.11
CA VAL A 118 2.34 -9.38 7.88
C VAL A 118 1.42 -9.53 6.66
N PRO A 119 1.89 -9.24 5.43
CA PRO A 119 1.13 -9.55 4.22
C PRO A 119 0.73 -11.04 4.18
N GLN A 120 -0.46 -11.34 3.65
CA GLN A 120 -0.98 -12.72 3.62
C GLN A 120 -0.04 -13.69 2.89
N VAL A 121 0.59 -13.23 1.81
CA VAL A 121 1.57 -14.03 1.06
C VAL A 121 2.82 -14.35 1.89
N THR A 122 3.25 -13.43 2.73
CA THR A 122 4.37 -13.63 3.67
C THR A 122 3.99 -14.67 4.73
N ASP A 123 2.80 -14.55 5.29
CA ASP A 123 2.30 -15.49 6.29
C ASP A 123 2.17 -16.90 5.71
N ALA A 124 1.63 -17.02 4.49
CA ALA A 124 1.54 -18.29 3.76
C ALA A 124 2.93 -18.87 3.45
N ALA A 125 3.89 -18.05 3.04
CA ALA A 125 5.27 -18.48 2.77
C ALA A 125 5.96 -19.01 4.03
N ILE A 126 5.77 -18.36 5.17
CA ILE A 126 6.28 -18.84 6.47
C ILE A 126 5.64 -20.17 6.85
N ALA A 127 4.30 -20.30 6.71
CA ALA A 127 3.58 -21.52 7.04
C ALA A 127 3.95 -22.72 6.15
N LEU A 128 4.42 -22.47 4.93
CA LEU A 128 4.81 -23.47 3.95
C LEU A 128 6.34 -23.61 3.82
N HIS A 129 7.12 -23.03 4.71
CA HIS A 129 8.59 -22.95 4.62
C HIS A 129 9.24 -24.32 4.36
N ASP A 130 8.80 -25.38 5.09
CA ASP A 130 9.34 -26.73 4.94
C ASP A 130 9.03 -27.39 3.58
N ARG A 131 8.05 -26.85 2.86
CA ARG A 131 7.61 -27.34 1.54
C ARG A 131 8.09 -26.46 0.39
N LEU A 132 8.48 -25.24 0.70
CA LEU A 132 9.00 -24.26 -0.23
C LEU A 132 10.46 -24.04 0.12
N SER A 133 11.38 -24.46 -0.73
CA SER A 133 12.79 -24.09 -0.58
C SER A 133 12.94 -22.59 -0.87
N ILE A 134 12.57 -21.74 0.10
CA ILE A 134 12.72 -20.30 0.00
C ILE A 134 14.14 -19.96 0.46
N ASP A 135 15.06 -19.89 -0.49
CA ASP A 135 16.40 -19.38 -0.26
C ASP A 135 16.36 -17.84 -0.27
N GLY A 136 16.40 -17.21 0.91
CA GLY A 136 16.57 -15.78 1.05
C GLY A 136 15.31 -15.03 1.54
N ARG A 137 14.91 -14.01 0.79
CA ARG A 137 13.90 -13.03 1.18
C ARG A 137 12.48 -13.58 1.05
N LEU A 138 11.66 -13.46 2.10
CA LEU A 138 10.24 -13.81 2.05
C LEU A 138 9.48 -12.90 1.08
N PRO A 139 8.53 -13.43 0.29
CA PRO A 139 7.69 -12.61 -0.57
C PRO A 139 6.76 -11.74 0.29
N ILE A 140 6.62 -10.47 -0.07
CA ILE A 140 5.70 -9.53 0.59
C ILE A 140 4.57 -9.07 -0.34
N THR A 141 4.70 -9.35 -1.65
CA THR A 141 3.69 -9.04 -2.66
C THR A 141 3.20 -10.30 -3.37
N LEU A 142 2.00 -10.22 -3.95
CA LEU A 142 1.45 -11.32 -4.75
C LEU A 142 2.31 -11.62 -5.97
N GLN A 143 2.92 -10.59 -6.58
CA GLN A 143 3.80 -10.74 -7.73
C GLN A 143 5.03 -11.58 -7.39
N GLU A 144 5.63 -11.35 -6.22
CA GLU A 144 6.78 -12.13 -5.73
C GLU A 144 6.38 -13.55 -5.33
N ALA A 145 5.22 -13.71 -4.71
CA ALA A 145 4.75 -15.00 -4.20
C ALA A 145 4.32 -15.97 -5.31
N THR A 146 3.77 -15.45 -6.42
CA THR A 146 3.21 -16.28 -7.51
C THR A 146 4.21 -17.31 -8.05
N PRO A 147 5.45 -16.97 -8.46
CA PRO A 147 6.39 -17.95 -8.96
C PRO A 147 6.83 -18.95 -7.88
N ILE A 148 6.92 -18.54 -6.62
CA ILE A 148 7.30 -19.40 -5.49
C ILE A 148 6.22 -20.45 -5.24
N PHE A 149 4.95 -20.05 -5.16
CA PHE A 149 3.84 -20.97 -4.91
C PHE A 149 3.48 -21.84 -6.09
N ALA A 150 3.80 -21.43 -7.33
CA ALA A 150 3.63 -22.26 -8.51
C ALA A 150 4.44 -23.56 -8.44
N LEU A 151 5.57 -23.57 -7.73
CA LEU A 151 6.39 -24.76 -7.53
C LEU A 151 5.66 -25.84 -6.73
N LEU A 152 4.75 -25.47 -5.82
CA LEU A 152 3.94 -26.46 -5.06
C LEU A 152 2.99 -27.27 -5.94
N THR A 153 2.52 -26.67 -7.04
CA THR A 153 1.59 -27.33 -7.97
C THR A 153 2.30 -28.22 -8.98
N GLN A 154 3.61 -28.03 -9.19
CA GLN A 154 4.40 -28.81 -10.13
C GLN A 154 5.10 -30.01 -9.47
N GLY A 155 5.22 -30.03 -8.14
CA GLY A 155 5.86 -31.10 -7.36
C GLY A 155 4.90 -32.18 -6.84
N GLY A 156 3.66 -32.19 -7.26
CA GLY A 156 2.61 -33.10 -6.83
C GLY A 156 2.27 -34.15 -7.90
N VAL A 157 3.16 -35.14 -8.12
CA VAL A 157 2.80 -36.48 -8.65
C VAL A 157 3.58 -37.50 -7.84
#